data_3b7fe2a583947ea20bd74ccec933fade
#
_entry.id   3b7fe2a583947ea20bd74ccec933fade
#
_cell.length_a   1.000
_cell.length_b   1.000
_cell.length_c   1.000
_cell.angle_alpha   90.00
_cell.angle_beta   90.00
_cell.angle_gamma   90.00
#
_symmetry.space_group_name_H-M   'P 1'
#
loop_
_entity.id
_entity.type
_entity.pdbx_description
1 polymer ?
#
loop_
_entity_poly.entity_id
_entity_poly.type
_entity_poly.pdbx_seq_one_letter_code
_entity_poly.pdbx_strand_id
1 'polypeptide(L)'
;MKYSGILRIGFKLLVNDKAKFSALLIGITFAVFLMMQMTAMFAGILNRAYSNVTNIGARMWIMDPAVNTASSAIPLPDYLLDAVRSMDGVRYAVPIFIGGAQVRLESGTYQGITVVGLDDTSLFGRPELEQGKIEDIYADNSFFVVNDAEFDKLEHPKIGTTFELNDHRGVIVGIAKVASNGLNGVPTLYTTYSRAIEYVPTTRFTISYVLLQAKNDAAIAGIKRQVAALGYVALTNVEFNSRISDYYTYQTGIGTNILMMTVHIPPTLGQ
;
A
#
# COMPACT_ATOMS: atom_id res chain seq x y z
N MET A 1 49.96 -0.33 -22.37
CA MET A 1 50.29 1.11 -22.48
C MET A 1 49.85 1.82 -23.77
N LYS A 2 49.33 1.14 -24.82
CA LYS A 2 48.89 1.80 -26.08
C LYS A 2 47.53 2.52 -26.01
N TYR A 3 46.64 2.15 -25.09
CA TYR A 3 45.29 2.74 -25.02
C TYR A 3 45.24 4.12 -24.37
N SER A 4 46.18 4.50 -23.49
CA SER A 4 46.15 5.78 -22.81
C SER A 4 46.41 6.98 -23.74
N GLY A 5 47.21 6.77 -24.83
CA GLY A 5 47.44 7.79 -25.85
C GLY A 5 46.19 8.11 -26.67
N ILE A 6 45.50 7.08 -27.11
CA ILE A 6 44.25 7.21 -27.91
C ILE A 6 43.14 7.91 -27.09
N LEU A 7 42.95 7.51 -25.85
CA LEU A 7 41.97 8.16 -24.92
C LEU A 7 42.30 9.62 -24.72
N ARG A 8 43.60 10.00 -24.55
CA ARG A 8 44.02 11.36 -24.39
C ARG A 8 43.78 12.22 -25.63
N ILE A 9 44.03 11.67 -26.82
CA ILE A 9 43.76 12.35 -28.10
C ILE A 9 42.26 12.52 -28.28
N GLY A 10 41.45 11.49 -28.04
CA GLY A 10 39.99 11.54 -28.13
C GLY A 10 39.39 12.59 -27.18
N PHE A 11 39.87 12.63 -25.93
CA PHE A 11 39.42 13.63 -24.96
C PHE A 11 39.81 15.06 -25.40
N LYS A 12 41.02 15.30 -25.91
CA LYS A 12 41.42 16.59 -26.43
C LYS A 12 40.59 17.05 -27.63
N LEU A 13 40.28 16.15 -28.55
CA LEU A 13 39.40 16.45 -29.70
C LEU A 13 37.98 16.82 -29.24
N LEU A 14 37.44 16.10 -28.25
CA LEU A 14 36.13 16.36 -27.70
C LEU A 14 36.03 17.71 -27.01
N VAL A 15 37.02 18.06 -26.19
CA VAL A 15 37.05 19.35 -25.42
C VAL A 15 37.37 20.54 -26.32
N ASN A 16 38.06 20.33 -27.42
CA ASN A 16 38.41 21.37 -28.37
C ASN A 16 37.18 21.92 -29.15
N ASP A 17 36.17 21.06 -29.39
CA ASP A 17 34.91 21.48 -29.98
C ASP A 17 33.89 21.74 -28.86
N LYS A 18 33.88 22.99 -28.40
CA LYS A 18 33.04 23.42 -27.25
C LYS A 18 31.52 23.14 -27.48
N ALA A 19 31.03 23.25 -28.72
CA ALA A 19 29.63 23.02 -29.03
C ALA A 19 29.28 21.55 -28.87
N LYS A 20 30.08 20.63 -29.41
CA LYS A 20 29.85 19.18 -29.27
C LYS A 20 30.05 18.74 -27.82
N PHE A 21 31.07 19.28 -27.13
CA PHE A 21 31.29 18.98 -25.72
C PHE A 21 30.09 19.37 -24.85
N SER A 22 29.57 20.61 -25.04
CA SER A 22 28.41 21.11 -24.31
C SER A 22 27.15 20.29 -24.60
N ALA A 23 26.92 19.96 -25.88
CA ALA A 23 25.77 19.13 -26.27
C ALA A 23 25.83 17.73 -25.61
N LEU A 24 27.03 17.09 -25.61
CA LEU A 24 27.23 15.80 -24.96
C LEU A 24 27.01 15.89 -23.45
N LEU A 25 27.56 16.93 -22.80
CA LEU A 25 27.42 17.14 -21.36
C LEU A 25 25.94 17.34 -20.98
N ILE A 26 25.22 18.18 -21.70
CA ILE A 26 23.78 18.41 -21.50
C ILE A 26 23.00 17.09 -21.69
N GLY A 27 23.30 16.33 -22.76
CA GLY A 27 22.63 15.06 -23.02
C GLY A 27 22.83 14.03 -21.91
N ILE A 28 24.08 13.87 -21.44
CA ILE A 28 24.39 12.96 -20.33
C ILE A 28 23.73 13.43 -19.03
N THR A 29 23.83 14.72 -18.72
CA THR A 29 23.22 15.28 -17.50
C THR A 29 21.70 15.08 -17.49
N PHE A 30 21.06 15.32 -18.63
CA PHE A 30 19.61 15.10 -18.79
C PHE A 30 19.23 13.62 -18.68
N ALA A 31 20.01 12.72 -19.27
CA ALA A 31 19.78 11.28 -19.14
C ALA A 31 19.90 10.80 -17.69
N VAL A 32 20.94 11.23 -16.97
CA VAL A 32 21.13 10.91 -15.54
C VAL A 32 19.99 11.48 -14.70
N PHE A 33 19.57 12.72 -14.96
CA PHE A 33 18.43 13.34 -14.28
C PHE A 33 17.16 12.54 -14.47
N LEU A 34 16.84 12.13 -15.70
CA LEU A 34 15.65 11.30 -15.97
C LEU A 34 15.72 9.94 -15.26
N MET A 35 16.88 9.28 -15.25
CA MET A 35 17.06 8.01 -14.53
C MET A 35 16.82 8.20 -13.01
N MET A 36 17.37 9.24 -12.41
CA MET A 36 17.15 9.53 -10.98
C MET A 36 15.68 9.82 -10.69
N GLN A 37 15.02 10.63 -11.53
CA GLN A 37 13.60 10.97 -11.40
C GLN A 37 12.71 9.71 -11.46
N MET A 38 12.93 8.84 -12.44
CA MET A 38 12.16 7.61 -12.61
C MET A 38 12.37 6.63 -11.45
N THR A 39 13.62 6.50 -10.97
CA THR A 39 13.94 5.65 -9.82
C THR A 39 13.27 6.17 -8.54
N ALA A 40 13.31 7.47 -8.31
CA ALA A 40 12.66 8.10 -7.16
C ALA A 40 11.14 7.93 -7.21
N MET A 41 10.53 8.10 -8.38
CA MET A 41 9.10 7.89 -8.59
C MET A 41 8.70 6.43 -8.30
N PHE A 42 9.47 5.47 -8.79
CA PHE A 42 9.21 4.05 -8.53
C PHE A 42 9.33 3.69 -7.05
N ALA A 43 10.37 4.19 -6.37
CA ALA A 43 10.50 4.02 -4.92
C ALA A 43 9.30 4.61 -4.16
N GLY A 44 8.79 5.76 -4.60
CA GLY A 44 7.57 6.37 -4.06
C GLY A 44 6.32 5.51 -4.26
N ILE A 45 6.16 4.91 -5.45
CA ILE A 45 5.05 3.99 -5.74
C ILE A 45 5.12 2.76 -4.82
N LEU A 46 6.29 2.14 -4.68
CA LEU A 46 6.46 0.97 -3.80
C LEU A 46 6.18 1.31 -2.35
N ASN A 47 6.68 2.45 -1.86
CA ASN A 47 6.42 2.88 -0.48
C ASN A 47 4.91 3.04 -0.21
N ARG A 48 4.17 3.64 -1.15
CA ARG A 48 2.72 3.74 -1.06
C ARG A 48 2.01 2.39 -1.20
N ALA A 49 2.52 1.49 -2.03
CA ALA A 49 1.95 0.16 -2.23
C ALA A 49 2.03 -0.71 -0.96
N TYR A 50 3.05 -0.49 -0.12
CA TYR A 50 3.22 -1.17 1.17
C TYR A 50 2.37 -0.55 2.30
N SER A 51 1.72 0.58 2.06
CA SER A 51 1.07 1.39 3.10
C SER A 51 0.12 0.59 3.98
N ASN A 52 -0.78 -0.20 3.39
CA ASN A 52 -1.74 -0.99 4.16
C ASN A 52 -1.04 -2.03 5.06
N VAL A 53 0.00 -2.70 4.54
CA VAL A 53 0.77 -3.68 5.31
C VAL A 53 1.53 -2.99 6.45
N THR A 54 2.14 -1.84 6.17
CA THR A 54 2.91 -1.06 7.14
C THR A 54 2.02 -0.46 8.22
N ASN A 55 0.91 0.16 7.83
CA ASN A 55 0.02 0.87 8.76
C ASN A 55 -0.73 -0.09 9.69
N ILE A 56 -1.15 -1.25 9.20
CA ILE A 56 -1.83 -2.27 9.98
C ILE A 56 -0.85 -3.04 10.87
N GLY A 57 0.39 -3.27 10.41
CA GLY A 57 1.46 -3.85 11.21
C GLY A 57 1.24 -5.28 11.68
N ALA A 58 0.35 -6.06 11.03
CA ALA A 58 0.14 -7.45 11.37
C ALA A 58 1.37 -8.28 11.06
N ARG A 59 1.68 -9.26 11.90
CA ARG A 59 2.86 -10.12 11.70
C ARG A 59 2.68 -11.10 10.54
N MET A 60 1.48 -11.63 10.37
CA MET A 60 1.12 -12.54 9.29
C MET A 60 -0.25 -12.17 8.72
N TRP A 61 -0.40 -12.42 7.44
CA TRP A 61 -1.59 -12.15 6.64
C TRP A 61 -2.04 -13.43 5.96
N ILE A 62 -3.31 -13.80 6.12
CA ILE A 62 -3.92 -14.90 5.37
C ILE A 62 -4.81 -14.30 4.30
N MET A 63 -4.66 -14.80 3.08
CA MET A 63 -5.32 -14.29 1.89
C MET A 63 -5.53 -15.38 0.84
N ASP A 64 -6.32 -15.05 -0.17
CA ASP A 64 -6.42 -15.86 -1.37
C ASP A 64 -5.08 -15.88 -2.13
N PRO A 65 -4.65 -17.02 -2.68
CA PRO A 65 -3.40 -17.12 -3.44
C PRO A 65 -3.27 -16.16 -4.62
N ALA A 66 -4.37 -15.71 -5.20
CA ALA A 66 -4.38 -14.78 -6.34
C ALA A 66 -4.17 -13.30 -5.93
N VAL A 67 -4.18 -12.99 -4.64
CA VAL A 67 -3.93 -11.62 -4.15
C VAL A 67 -2.45 -11.24 -4.34
N ASN A 68 -2.21 -10.14 -5.04
CA ASN A 68 -0.86 -9.62 -5.29
C ASN A 68 -0.58 -8.30 -4.55
N THR A 69 -1.63 -7.54 -4.20
CA THR A 69 -1.49 -6.25 -3.50
C THR A 69 -2.48 -6.15 -2.35
N ALA A 70 -2.14 -5.36 -1.33
CA ALA A 70 -2.99 -5.20 -0.16
C ALA A 70 -4.30 -4.43 -0.43
N SER A 71 -4.37 -3.69 -1.54
CA SER A 71 -5.57 -2.97 -1.99
C SER A 71 -6.50 -3.80 -2.88
N SER A 72 -6.07 -4.99 -3.31
CA SER A 72 -6.82 -5.88 -4.21
C SER A 72 -7.20 -7.16 -3.50
N ALA A 73 -7.84 -7.03 -2.32
CA ALA A 73 -8.30 -8.18 -1.55
C ALA A 73 -9.34 -9.00 -2.32
N ILE A 74 -9.21 -10.32 -2.23
CA ILE A 74 -10.26 -11.27 -2.63
C ILE A 74 -10.94 -11.71 -1.35
N PRO A 75 -12.25 -11.44 -1.19
CA PRO A 75 -12.97 -11.72 0.04
C PRO A 75 -12.91 -13.20 0.45
N LEU A 76 -12.63 -13.44 1.73
CA LEU A 76 -12.48 -14.74 2.35
C LEU A 76 -13.78 -15.16 3.04
N PRO A 77 -14.12 -16.45 3.03
CA PRO A 77 -15.31 -16.95 3.74
C PRO A 77 -15.12 -16.91 5.26
N ASP A 78 -16.21 -16.66 5.98
CA ASP A 78 -16.19 -16.46 7.44
C ASP A 78 -15.64 -17.66 8.22
N TYR A 79 -15.94 -18.89 7.75
CA TYR A 79 -15.42 -20.10 8.38
C TYR A 79 -13.90 -20.19 8.45
N LEU A 80 -13.21 -19.46 7.55
CA LEU A 80 -11.74 -19.46 7.52
C LEU A 80 -11.16 -18.83 8.79
N LEU A 81 -11.80 -17.79 9.32
CA LEU A 81 -11.36 -17.15 10.56
C LEU A 81 -11.38 -18.15 11.73
N ASP A 82 -12.46 -18.92 11.87
CA ASP A 82 -12.60 -19.90 12.95
C ASP A 82 -11.65 -21.09 12.77
N ALA A 83 -11.48 -21.53 11.53
CA ALA A 83 -10.48 -22.55 11.20
C ALA A 83 -9.08 -22.10 11.60
N VAL A 84 -8.69 -20.85 11.26
CA VAL A 84 -7.38 -20.29 11.60
C VAL A 84 -7.20 -20.12 13.11
N ARG A 85 -8.22 -19.66 13.82
CA ARG A 85 -8.18 -19.55 15.29
C ARG A 85 -7.93 -20.89 15.99
N SER A 86 -8.39 -21.98 15.38
CA SER A 86 -8.26 -23.35 15.87
C SER A 86 -6.93 -24.01 15.52
N MET A 87 -6.09 -23.37 14.67
CA MET A 87 -4.82 -23.95 14.23
C MET A 87 -3.78 -24.00 15.34
N ASP A 88 -3.01 -25.08 15.37
CA ASP A 88 -1.90 -25.19 16.29
C ASP A 88 -0.81 -24.14 15.97
N GLY A 89 -0.29 -23.52 17.00
CA GLY A 89 0.73 -22.45 16.87
C GLY A 89 0.17 -21.04 16.70
N VAL A 90 -1.14 -20.86 16.50
CA VAL A 90 -1.79 -19.55 16.46
C VAL A 90 -2.01 -19.04 17.89
N ARG A 91 -1.58 -17.80 18.14
CA ARG A 91 -1.86 -17.11 19.40
C ARG A 91 -3.21 -16.40 19.37
N TYR A 92 -3.48 -15.65 18.28
CA TYR A 92 -4.77 -15.04 17.97
C TYR A 92 -4.87 -14.79 16.46
N ALA A 93 -6.11 -14.71 15.97
CA ALA A 93 -6.42 -14.28 14.63
C ALA A 93 -7.67 -13.40 14.63
N VAL A 94 -7.63 -12.33 13.83
CA VAL A 94 -8.70 -11.33 13.73
C VAL A 94 -9.01 -11.03 12.27
N PRO A 95 -10.28 -10.72 11.93
CA PRO A 95 -10.65 -10.30 10.59
C PRO A 95 -10.25 -8.84 10.38
N ILE A 96 -10.03 -8.46 9.14
CA ILE A 96 -9.99 -7.08 8.70
C ILE A 96 -10.80 -6.93 7.43
N PHE A 97 -11.53 -5.84 7.33
CA PHE A 97 -12.23 -5.41 6.14
C PHE A 97 -11.47 -4.26 5.49
N ILE A 98 -11.28 -4.31 4.18
CA ILE A 98 -10.75 -3.20 3.38
C ILE A 98 -11.63 -3.10 2.15
N GLY A 99 -12.37 -2.01 2.03
CA GLY A 99 -13.31 -1.80 0.93
C GLY A 99 -13.37 -0.36 0.46
N GLY A 100 -13.76 -0.16 -0.80
CA GLY A 100 -14.03 1.14 -1.37
C GLY A 100 -15.47 1.57 -1.11
N ALA A 101 -15.65 2.86 -0.81
CA ALA A 101 -16.96 3.49 -0.64
C ALA A 101 -16.95 4.90 -1.20
N GLN A 102 -18.11 5.56 -1.18
CA GLN A 102 -18.23 6.97 -1.54
C GLN A 102 -18.84 7.75 -0.38
N VAL A 103 -18.24 8.88 -0.07
CA VAL A 103 -18.82 9.86 0.86
C VAL A 103 -19.37 11.05 0.07
N ARG A 104 -20.50 11.55 0.52
CA ARG A 104 -21.07 12.82 0.08
C ARG A 104 -20.56 13.91 0.99
N LEU A 105 -19.87 14.88 0.41
CA LEU A 105 -19.29 16.03 1.12
C LEU A 105 -20.34 17.12 1.37
N GLU A 106 -20.02 18.09 2.23
CA GLU A 106 -20.89 19.24 2.50
C GLU A 106 -21.19 20.06 1.23
N SER A 107 -20.23 20.15 0.31
CA SER A 107 -20.42 20.75 -1.01
C SER A 107 -21.43 20.03 -1.91
N GLY A 108 -21.87 18.83 -1.53
CA GLY A 108 -22.75 17.97 -2.33
C GLY A 108 -22.01 17.09 -3.34
N THR A 109 -20.69 17.21 -3.45
CA THR A 109 -19.87 16.35 -4.33
C THR A 109 -19.61 15.00 -3.69
N TYR A 110 -19.35 13.98 -4.52
CA TYR A 110 -19.00 12.64 -4.04
C TYR A 110 -17.49 12.43 -4.11
N GLN A 111 -16.93 11.93 -3.01
CA GLN A 111 -15.52 11.59 -2.92
C GLN A 111 -15.37 10.09 -2.64
N GLY A 112 -14.61 9.38 -3.49
CA GLY A 112 -14.22 7.98 -3.22
C GLY A 112 -13.30 7.89 -2.02
N ILE A 113 -13.50 6.89 -1.18
CA ILE A 113 -12.71 6.62 0.02
C ILE A 113 -12.37 5.14 0.16
N THR A 114 -11.38 4.83 0.97
CA THR A 114 -11.12 3.49 1.49
C THR A 114 -11.64 3.39 2.91
N VAL A 115 -12.45 2.38 3.20
CA VAL A 115 -12.90 2.04 4.56
C VAL A 115 -12.12 0.84 5.05
N VAL A 116 -11.51 0.98 6.23
CA VAL A 116 -10.82 -0.10 6.95
C VAL A 116 -11.63 -0.44 8.19
N GLY A 117 -12.19 -1.64 8.20
CA GLY A 117 -12.92 -2.21 9.35
C GLY A 117 -11.99 -3.05 10.21
N LEU A 118 -11.73 -2.59 11.43
CA LEU A 118 -10.87 -3.24 12.42
C LEU A 118 -11.68 -4.18 13.29
N ASP A 119 -11.08 -5.27 13.75
CA ASP A 119 -11.71 -6.20 14.70
C ASP A 119 -12.34 -5.45 15.88
N ASP A 120 -13.62 -5.70 16.13
CA ASP A 120 -14.44 -4.94 17.07
C ASP A 120 -13.92 -4.97 18.52
N THR A 121 -13.26 -6.06 18.89
CA THR A 121 -12.77 -6.26 20.25
C THR A 121 -11.40 -5.66 20.49
N SER A 122 -10.48 -5.91 19.59
CA SER A 122 -9.06 -5.57 19.78
C SER A 122 -8.66 -4.27 19.10
N LEU A 123 -9.41 -3.81 18.09
CA LEU A 123 -9.02 -2.75 17.17
C LEU A 123 -7.60 -2.94 16.65
N PHE A 124 -7.22 -4.21 16.42
CA PHE A 124 -5.87 -4.53 15.97
C PHE A 124 -5.58 -3.88 14.61
N GLY A 125 -4.42 -3.27 14.49
CA GLY A 125 -4.02 -2.52 13.30
C GLY A 125 -4.57 -1.08 13.24
N ARG A 126 -5.15 -0.58 14.34
CA ARG A 126 -5.58 0.82 14.41
C ARG A 126 -4.42 1.77 14.23
N PRO A 127 -4.63 2.91 13.55
CA PRO A 127 -3.63 3.96 13.43
C PRO A 127 -3.43 4.69 14.77
N GLU A 128 -2.32 5.39 14.91
CA GLU A 128 -2.10 6.32 16.02
C GLU A 128 -2.99 7.56 15.83
N LEU A 129 -3.67 8.00 16.91
CA LEU A 129 -4.51 9.18 16.86
C LEU A 129 -3.70 10.44 17.17
N GLU A 130 -3.86 11.47 16.34
CA GLU A 130 -3.39 12.83 16.61
C GLU A 130 -4.42 13.61 17.45
N GLN A 131 -5.71 13.34 17.22
CA GLN A 131 -6.84 13.97 17.92
C GLN A 131 -7.95 12.96 18.14
N GLY A 132 -8.69 13.10 19.24
CA GLY A 132 -9.76 12.18 19.64
C GLY A 132 -9.29 11.11 20.60
N LYS A 133 -10.19 10.19 20.94
CA LYS A 133 -9.91 9.06 21.83
C LYS A 133 -10.26 7.76 21.13
N ILE A 134 -9.52 6.70 21.45
CA ILE A 134 -9.72 5.37 20.82
C ILE A 134 -11.12 4.85 21.13
N GLU A 135 -11.61 5.08 22.35
CA GLU A 135 -12.91 4.61 22.81
C GLU A 135 -14.08 5.23 22.04
N ASP A 136 -13.89 6.42 21.48
CA ASP A 136 -14.94 7.13 20.73
C ASP A 136 -15.35 6.39 19.44
N ILE A 137 -14.52 5.44 18.94
CA ILE A 137 -14.83 4.61 17.76
C ILE A 137 -16.07 3.74 17.99
N TYR A 138 -16.38 3.41 19.25
CA TYR A 138 -17.52 2.56 19.58
C TYR A 138 -18.85 3.34 19.65
N ALA A 139 -18.81 4.67 19.63
CA ALA A 139 -20.04 5.46 19.51
C ALA A 139 -20.70 5.23 18.15
N ASP A 140 -22.00 5.49 18.07
CA ASP A 140 -22.76 5.27 16.84
C ASP A 140 -22.21 6.08 15.67
N ASN A 141 -22.13 5.44 14.53
CA ASN A 141 -21.71 6.05 13.24
C ASN A 141 -20.27 6.62 13.23
N SER A 142 -19.40 6.18 14.14
CA SER A 142 -18.08 6.76 14.38
C SER A 142 -17.00 6.26 13.43
N PHE A 143 -16.15 7.20 12.96
CA PHE A 143 -15.01 6.93 12.11
C PHE A 143 -13.79 7.75 12.54
N PHE A 144 -12.59 7.17 12.38
CA PHE A 144 -11.34 7.91 12.36
C PHE A 144 -10.98 8.25 10.93
N VAL A 145 -10.57 9.47 10.66
CA VAL A 145 -10.05 9.90 9.37
C VAL A 145 -8.53 9.97 9.41
N VAL A 146 -7.87 9.52 8.36
CA VAL A 146 -6.41 9.59 8.25
C VAL A 146 -5.99 10.98 7.77
N ASN A 147 -5.09 11.63 8.52
CA ASN A 147 -4.43 12.86 8.12
C ASN A 147 -3.20 12.53 7.28
N ASP A 148 -3.40 12.36 5.98
CA ASP A 148 -2.36 12.11 4.99
C ASP A 148 -2.50 13.09 3.81
N ALA A 149 -1.79 12.81 2.70
CA ALA A 149 -1.81 13.64 1.50
C ALA A 149 -3.21 13.76 0.85
N GLU A 150 -4.15 12.89 1.21
CA GLU A 150 -5.49 12.82 0.64
C GLU A 150 -6.55 13.47 1.56
N PHE A 151 -6.15 13.92 2.75
CA PHE A 151 -7.04 14.49 3.78
C PHE A 151 -7.85 15.70 3.27
N ASP A 152 -7.21 16.55 2.47
CA ASP A 152 -7.83 17.75 1.92
C ASP A 152 -9.00 17.45 0.98
N LYS A 153 -9.04 16.24 0.42
CA LYS A 153 -10.14 15.79 -0.44
C LYS A 153 -11.46 15.59 0.31
N LEU A 154 -11.41 15.56 1.64
CA LEU A 154 -12.58 15.52 2.51
C LEU A 154 -12.97 16.91 3.07
N GLU A 155 -12.50 18.01 2.46
CA GLU A 155 -12.80 19.39 2.87
C GLU A 155 -12.35 19.71 4.30
N HIS A 156 -11.18 19.18 4.71
CA HIS A 156 -10.57 19.38 6.04
C HIS A 156 -11.50 19.01 7.21
N PRO A 157 -11.92 17.75 7.32
CA PRO A 157 -12.86 17.34 8.35
C PRO A 157 -12.28 17.56 9.76
N LYS A 158 -13.15 17.89 10.69
CA LYS A 158 -12.84 18.06 12.12
C LYS A 158 -13.58 17.01 12.94
N ILE A 159 -13.18 16.82 14.19
CA ILE A 159 -13.97 16.02 15.12
C ILE A 159 -15.38 16.59 15.19
N GLY A 160 -16.37 15.72 15.01
CA GLY A 160 -17.79 16.09 14.92
C GLY A 160 -18.28 16.36 13.50
N THR A 161 -17.41 16.46 12.50
CA THR A 161 -17.85 16.54 11.08
C THR A 161 -18.67 15.30 10.73
N THR A 162 -19.83 15.53 10.12
CA THR A 162 -20.72 14.47 9.63
C THR A 162 -20.68 14.38 8.12
N PHE A 163 -20.82 13.18 7.61
CA PHE A 163 -20.88 12.88 6.17
C PHE A 163 -21.86 11.76 5.90
N GLU A 164 -22.29 11.64 4.67
CA GLU A 164 -23.10 10.52 4.20
C GLU A 164 -22.19 9.52 3.47
N LEU A 165 -22.17 8.28 3.96
CA LEU A 165 -21.39 7.18 3.38
C LEU A 165 -22.37 6.10 2.93
N ASN A 166 -22.55 5.92 1.61
CA ASN A 166 -23.46 4.93 1.04
C ASN A 166 -24.85 4.95 1.73
N ASP A 167 -25.48 6.13 1.79
CA ASP A 167 -26.78 6.37 2.43
C ASP A 167 -26.82 6.22 3.97
N HIS A 168 -25.66 6.00 4.61
CA HIS A 168 -25.54 5.99 6.08
C HIS A 168 -24.83 7.26 6.56
N ARG A 169 -25.25 7.74 7.74
CA ARG A 169 -24.57 8.87 8.39
C ARG A 169 -23.26 8.39 9.02
N GLY A 170 -22.15 9.06 8.71
CA GLY A 170 -20.87 8.90 9.40
C GLY A 170 -20.49 10.14 10.21
N VAL A 171 -19.76 9.97 11.30
CA VAL A 171 -19.26 11.03 12.18
C VAL A 171 -17.76 10.85 12.41
N ILE A 172 -16.97 11.88 12.17
CA ILE A 172 -15.55 11.86 12.48
C ILE A 172 -15.35 12.08 13.98
N VAL A 173 -14.81 11.09 14.67
CA VAL A 173 -14.54 11.14 16.12
C VAL A 173 -13.05 11.19 16.46
N GLY A 174 -12.19 11.02 15.45
CA GLY A 174 -10.75 11.12 15.62
C GLY A 174 -10.02 11.37 14.31
N ILE A 175 -8.87 12.03 14.42
CA ILE A 175 -7.95 12.26 13.33
C ILE A 175 -6.71 11.43 13.61
N ALA A 176 -6.32 10.59 12.65
CA ALA A 176 -5.27 9.59 12.79
C ALA A 176 -4.07 9.90 11.90
N LYS A 177 -2.89 9.55 12.38
CA LYS A 177 -1.65 9.56 11.63
C LYS A 177 -1.29 8.18 11.16
N VAL A 178 -0.75 8.08 9.96
CA VAL A 178 -0.26 6.82 9.39
C VAL A 178 1.22 6.90 9.06
N ALA A 179 1.89 5.75 9.07
CA ALA A 179 3.30 5.65 8.76
C ALA A 179 3.59 5.84 7.25
N SER A 180 2.63 5.51 6.40
CA SER A 180 2.76 5.62 4.95
C SER A 180 1.41 5.96 4.30
N ASN A 181 1.43 6.86 3.34
CA ASN A 181 0.25 7.26 2.58
C ASN A 181 -0.21 6.14 1.63
N GLY A 182 -1.53 5.99 1.48
CA GLY A 182 -2.12 4.99 0.59
C GLY A 182 -1.76 5.19 -0.89
N LEU A 183 -1.74 4.08 -1.64
CA LEU A 183 -1.45 4.11 -3.08
C LEU A 183 -2.63 4.65 -3.90
N ASN A 184 -3.85 4.38 -3.47
CA ASN A 184 -5.05 4.62 -4.28
C ASN A 184 -5.38 6.11 -4.47
N GLY A 185 -4.70 7.02 -3.78
CA GLY A 185 -4.93 8.46 -3.90
C GLY A 185 -6.33 8.87 -3.43
N VAL A 186 -6.93 8.11 -2.52
CA VAL A 186 -8.21 8.39 -1.87
C VAL A 186 -8.05 8.40 -0.36
N PRO A 187 -8.84 9.23 0.36
CA PRO A 187 -8.82 9.27 1.81
C PRO A 187 -9.14 7.92 2.43
N THR A 188 -8.59 7.65 3.61
CA THR A 188 -8.85 6.42 4.36
C THR A 188 -9.59 6.72 5.64
N LEU A 189 -10.67 5.96 5.89
CA LEU A 189 -11.45 5.99 7.10
C LEU A 189 -11.32 4.66 7.83
N TYR A 190 -11.10 4.70 9.15
CA TYR A 190 -11.09 3.53 10.01
C TYR A 190 -12.35 3.48 10.87
N THR A 191 -12.91 2.30 11.04
CA THR A 191 -14.04 2.04 11.93
C THR A 191 -13.98 0.61 12.46
N THR A 192 -14.98 0.17 13.22
CA THR A 192 -15.12 -1.22 13.64
C THR A 192 -15.48 -2.13 12.45
N TYR A 193 -15.12 -3.40 12.53
CA TYR A 193 -15.40 -4.38 11.48
C TYR A 193 -16.91 -4.49 11.19
N SER A 194 -17.73 -4.63 12.24
CA SER A 194 -19.19 -4.71 12.10
C SER A 194 -19.77 -3.50 11.39
N ARG A 195 -19.31 -2.29 11.71
CA ARG A 195 -19.76 -1.08 11.03
C ARG A 195 -19.27 -0.99 9.60
N ALA A 196 -18.03 -1.38 9.33
CA ALA A 196 -17.50 -1.35 7.97
C ALA A 196 -18.32 -2.22 7.02
N ILE A 197 -18.69 -3.44 7.42
CA ILE A 197 -19.50 -4.34 6.59
C ILE A 197 -20.95 -3.90 6.43
N GLU A 198 -21.50 -3.16 7.39
CA GLU A 198 -22.83 -2.56 7.32
C GLU A 198 -22.84 -1.40 6.30
N TYR A 199 -21.85 -0.51 6.38
CA TYR A 199 -21.76 0.70 5.55
C TYR A 199 -21.23 0.44 4.15
N VAL A 200 -20.46 -0.63 3.97
CA VAL A 200 -19.90 -1.04 2.67
C VAL A 200 -20.34 -2.48 2.38
N PRO A 201 -21.61 -2.69 2.02
CA PRO A 201 -22.14 -4.02 1.81
C PRO A 201 -21.40 -4.73 0.65
N THR A 202 -21.06 -5.98 0.91
CA THR A 202 -20.45 -6.87 -0.07
C THR A 202 -21.44 -7.93 -0.52
N THR A 203 -21.25 -8.46 -1.73
CA THR A 203 -22.22 -9.41 -2.30
C THR A 203 -22.13 -10.81 -1.73
N ARG A 204 -21.02 -11.19 -1.08
CA ARG A 204 -20.82 -12.58 -0.67
C ARG A 204 -20.02 -12.77 0.61
N PHE A 205 -18.81 -12.25 0.70
CA PHE A 205 -17.91 -12.41 1.85
C PHE A 205 -17.42 -11.06 2.30
N THR A 206 -17.11 -10.93 3.60
CA THR A 206 -16.79 -9.65 4.23
C THR A 206 -15.35 -9.56 4.71
N ILE A 207 -14.65 -10.69 4.92
CA ILE A 207 -13.27 -10.70 5.39
C ILE A 207 -12.33 -10.44 4.21
N SER A 208 -11.63 -9.32 4.22
CA SER A 208 -10.59 -9.03 3.23
C SER A 208 -9.33 -9.85 3.48
N TYR A 209 -8.89 -9.89 4.73
CA TYR A 209 -7.75 -10.66 5.21
C TYR A 209 -8.02 -11.19 6.61
N VAL A 210 -7.38 -12.30 6.98
CA VAL A 210 -7.25 -12.70 8.37
C VAL A 210 -5.84 -12.32 8.83
N LEU A 211 -5.78 -11.44 9.84
CA LEU A 211 -4.54 -11.02 10.47
C LEU A 211 -4.21 -11.98 11.62
N LEU A 212 -2.98 -12.45 11.68
CA LEU A 212 -2.60 -13.50 12.59
C LEU A 212 -1.30 -13.19 13.34
N GLN A 213 -1.25 -13.56 14.61
CA GLN A 213 -0.07 -13.63 15.43
C GLN A 213 0.23 -15.07 15.79
N ALA A 214 1.42 -15.55 15.42
CA ALA A 214 1.93 -16.86 15.86
C ALA A 214 2.37 -16.81 17.34
N LYS A 215 2.30 -17.94 18.04
CA LYS A 215 2.83 -18.08 19.42
C LYS A 215 4.34 -17.82 19.49
N ASN A 216 5.07 -18.28 18.48
CA ASN A 216 6.51 -18.06 18.31
C ASN A 216 6.91 -18.22 16.83
N ASP A 217 8.14 -17.90 16.49
CA ASP A 217 8.64 -17.98 15.11
C ASP A 217 8.70 -19.41 14.56
N ALA A 218 8.96 -20.40 15.42
CA ALA A 218 8.99 -21.80 15.01
C ALA A 218 7.62 -22.30 14.53
N ALA A 219 6.52 -21.72 15.02
CA ALA A 219 5.17 -22.09 14.62
C ALA A 219 4.80 -21.60 13.21
N ILE A 220 5.47 -20.57 12.67
CA ILE A 220 5.13 -19.94 11.39
C ILE A 220 5.09 -20.96 10.25
N ALA A 221 6.08 -21.81 10.14
CA ALA A 221 6.14 -22.83 9.06
C ALA A 221 5.00 -23.85 9.17
N GLY A 222 4.61 -24.21 10.41
CA GLY A 222 3.45 -25.09 10.67
C GLY A 222 2.14 -24.45 10.27
N ILE A 223 1.93 -23.20 10.65
CA ILE A 223 0.74 -22.40 10.31
C ILE A 223 0.60 -22.29 8.79
N LYS A 224 1.68 -21.94 8.08
CA LYS A 224 1.67 -21.82 6.61
C LYS A 224 1.20 -23.11 5.93
N ARG A 225 1.68 -24.28 6.40
CA ARG A 225 1.26 -25.59 5.87
C ARG A 225 -0.22 -25.86 6.14
N GLN A 226 -0.71 -25.55 7.33
CA GLN A 226 -2.13 -25.72 7.68
C GLN A 226 -3.03 -24.81 6.84
N VAL A 227 -2.65 -23.55 6.65
CA VAL A 227 -3.38 -22.60 5.78
C VAL A 227 -3.36 -23.05 4.32
N ALA A 228 -2.21 -23.53 3.83
CA ALA A 228 -2.08 -24.05 2.47
C ALA A 228 -2.98 -25.29 2.23
N ALA A 229 -3.16 -26.15 3.22
CA ALA A 229 -4.07 -27.29 3.15
C ALA A 229 -5.55 -26.88 2.98
N LEU A 230 -5.92 -25.66 3.38
CA LEU A 230 -7.25 -25.08 3.14
C LEU A 230 -7.36 -24.35 1.80
N GLY A 231 -6.30 -24.31 0.99
CA GLY A 231 -6.28 -23.62 -0.32
C GLY A 231 -5.95 -22.12 -0.24
N TYR A 232 -5.50 -21.62 0.91
CA TYR A 232 -5.13 -20.22 1.12
C TYR A 232 -3.62 -20.06 1.33
N VAL A 233 -3.14 -18.81 1.36
CA VAL A 233 -1.74 -18.51 1.64
C VAL A 233 -1.60 -17.66 2.89
N ALA A 234 -0.61 -18.00 3.72
CA ALA A 234 -0.20 -17.20 4.87
C ALA A 234 1.19 -16.60 4.61
N LEU A 235 1.29 -15.29 4.62
CA LEU A 235 2.52 -14.53 4.39
C LEU A 235 2.87 -13.70 5.62
N THR A 236 4.15 -13.61 5.91
CA THR A 236 4.68 -12.60 6.83
C THR A 236 4.66 -11.22 6.14
N ASN A 237 4.80 -10.13 6.90
CA ASN A 237 4.90 -8.78 6.33
C ASN A 237 6.00 -8.67 5.28
N VAL A 238 7.16 -9.28 5.55
CA VAL A 238 8.30 -9.26 4.63
C VAL A 238 7.96 -9.96 3.31
N GLU A 239 7.34 -11.13 3.39
CA GLU A 239 6.92 -11.89 2.20
C GLU A 239 5.79 -11.21 1.43
N PHE A 240 4.86 -10.59 2.15
CA PHE A 240 3.78 -9.86 1.48
C PHE A 240 4.33 -8.61 0.77
N ASN A 241 5.21 -7.85 1.41
CA ASN A 241 5.88 -6.72 0.77
C ASN A 241 6.74 -7.17 -0.43
N SER A 242 7.43 -8.32 -0.34
CA SER A 242 8.15 -8.91 -1.48
C SER A 242 7.19 -9.22 -2.64
N ARG A 243 6.04 -9.85 -2.36
CA ARG A 243 5.02 -10.13 -3.38
C ARG A 243 4.49 -8.85 -4.04
N ILE A 244 4.22 -7.81 -3.26
CA ILE A 244 3.80 -6.50 -3.76
C ILE A 244 4.89 -5.89 -4.65
N SER A 245 6.16 -5.96 -4.22
CA SER A 245 7.30 -5.48 -4.99
C SER A 245 7.42 -6.21 -6.34
N ASP A 246 7.33 -7.54 -6.32
CA ASP A 246 7.42 -8.36 -7.52
C ASP A 246 6.28 -8.04 -8.50
N TYR A 247 5.07 -7.84 -7.99
CA TYR A 247 3.93 -7.42 -8.80
C TYR A 247 4.19 -6.09 -9.51
N TYR A 248 4.59 -5.04 -8.77
CA TYR A 248 4.86 -3.73 -9.38
C TYR A 248 6.09 -3.72 -10.27
N THR A 249 7.09 -4.52 -9.96
CA THR A 249 8.34 -4.60 -10.74
C THR A 249 8.15 -5.35 -12.06
N TYR A 250 7.49 -6.52 -12.01
CA TYR A 250 7.48 -7.44 -13.14
C TYR A 250 6.13 -7.57 -13.83
N GLN A 251 5.01 -7.37 -13.14
CA GLN A 251 3.68 -7.61 -13.71
C GLN A 251 2.98 -6.35 -14.23
N THR A 252 3.24 -5.18 -13.62
CA THR A 252 2.65 -3.91 -14.10
C THR A 252 3.44 -3.27 -15.25
N GLY A 253 4.62 -3.74 -15.54
CA GLY A 253 5.52 -3.15 -16.54
C GLY A 253 6.23 -1.86 -16.07
N ILE A 254 5.88 -1.29 -14.92
CA ILE A 254 6.50 -0.05 -14.42
C ILE A 254 7.99 -0.27 -14.17
N GLY A 255 8.36 -1.30 -13.41
CA GLY A 255 9.76 -1.63 -13.14
C GLY A 255 10.53 -2.01 -14.39
N THR A 256 9.93 -2.78 -15.30
CA THR A 256 10.52 -3.17 -16.56
C THR A 256 10.81 -1.96 -17.46
N ASN A 257 9.87 -1.01 -17.54
CA ASN A 257 10.08 0.23 -18.31
C ASN A 257 11.22 1.08 -17.74
N ILE A 258 11.34 1.18 -16.43
CA ILE A 258 12.44 1.89 -15.77
C ILE A 258 13.77 1.18 -16.07
N LEU A 259 13.81 -0.14 -15.96
CA LEU A 259 14.99 -0.92 -16.28
C LEU A 259 15.41 -0.76 -17.75
N MET A 260 14.45 -0.80 -18.67
CA MET A 260 14.71 -0.57 -20.09
C MET A 260 15.24 0.83 -20.40
N MET A 261 14.74 1.86 -19.74
CA MET A 261 15.25 3.23 -19.86
C MET A 261 16.67 3.37 -19.33
N THR A 262 17.08 2.58 -18.33
CA THR A 262 18.44 2.60 -17.79
C THR A 262 19.43 1.77 -18.62
N VAL A 263 18.96 0.75 -19.35
CA VAL A 263 19.80 -0.16 -20.14
C VAL A 263 19.89 0.27 -21.62
N HIS A 264 18.85 0.96 -22.13
CA HIS A 264 18.81 1.45 -23.51
C HIS A 264 19.40 2.87 -23.63
N ILE A 265 20.68 3.05 -23.30
CA ILE A 265 21.51 4.03 -24.01
C ILE A 265 22.06 3.28 -25.22
N PRO A 266 21.52 3.47 -26.43
CA PRO A 266 22.09 2.78 -27.60
C PRO A 266 23.50 3.28 -27.80
N PRO A 267 24.46 2.43 -28.14
CA PRO A 267 25.77 2.85 -28.62
C PRO A 267 25.63 3.35 -30.05
N THR A 268 24.96 4.46 -30.26
CA THR A 268 24.95 5.15 -31.55
C THR A 268 25.96 6.28 -31.53
N LEU A 269 27.23 5.91 -31.52
CA LEU A 269 28.31 6.76 -32.02
C LEU A 269 29.39 5.85 -32.62
N GLY A 270 29.13 5.39 -33.81
CA GLY A 270 30.08 4.58 -34.60
C GLY A 270 29.58 4.33 -36.02
N GLN A 271 29.30 5.39 -36.77
CA GLN A 271 29.42 5.43 -38.24
C GLN A 271 29.84 6.82 -38.63
#